data_7614e094a91c85cb80a92e48fd200767
#
_entry.id   7614e094a91c85cb80a92e48fd200767
#
_cell.length_a   1.000
_cell.length_b   1.000
_cell.length_c   1.000
_cell.angle_alpha   90.00
_cell.angle_beta   90.00
_cell.angle_gamma   90.00
#
_symmetry.space_group_name_H-M   'P 1'
#
loop_
_entity.id
_entity.type
_entity.pdbx_description
1 polymer ?
#
loop_
_entity_poly.entity_id
_entity_poly.type
_entity_poly.pdbx_seq_one_letter_code
_entity_poly.pdbx_strand_id
1 'polypeptide(L)'
;MNTVTQTMQFRQSLLKYAEKYGVTKAAIKYNVNRQYIYRWKRRYNGDIQSLANKSHRPHHHPNQHTEAELQKIKNFRRRNPNTGLVVLWVKLRRSGYTRSITGLYRVLRRQGQMAVKLPNPKYIPKPYEKMRFPGERVQIDVKFVPEACIVGDAAGEKFYQYTAIDEFSRWRYLEAFQEHSTYSSAQFLEHLIKAAPFKILCVQTDNGTEFTKRLLPGDNGPSLFETRLEQAGIRHKLIRPYTPRHNGKVERSHRKDNEYFYASHKFYSFEDFKNQLAVRCRNYNRFPIRPLGWLSPIEYLAKYTTDTSLAGSVTHLL
;
A
#
# COMPACT_ATOMS: atom_id res chain seq x y z
N MET A 1 13.79 28.45 27.71
CA MET A 1 13.12 28.47 29.02
C MET A 1 13.68 27.32 29.85
N ASN A 2 14.20 27.62 31.03
CA ASN A 2 14.68 26.62 31.97
C ASN A 2 13.51 25.95 32.65
N THR A 3 13.17 24.73 32.24
CA THR A 3 12.02 23.98 32.76
C THR A 3 12.35 23.41 34.14
N VAL A 4 11.65 23.84 35.18
CA VAL A 4 11.77 23.27 36.52
C VAL A 4 11.04 21.93 36.56
N THR A 5 11.74 20.83 36.78
CA THR A 5 11.14 19.50 36.88
C THR A 5 10.69 19.14 38.28
N GLN A 6 9.73 18.20 38.42
CA GLN A 6 9.32 17.67 39.73
C GLN A 6 10.51 17.17 40.56
N THR A 7 11.51 16.57 39.90
CA THR A 7 12.72 16.09 40.58
C THR A 7 13.54 17.23 41.20
N MET A 8 13.61 18.38 40.54
CA MET A 8 14.32 19.56 41.06
C MET A 8 13.57 20.15 42.26
N GLN A 9 12.24 20.25 42.18
CA GLN A 9 11.40 20.69 43.27
C GLN A 9 11.47 19.77 44.49
N PHE A 10 11.44 18.43 44.23
CA PHE A 10 11.65 17.42 45.28
C PHE A 10 13.00 17.63 46.02
N ARG A 11 14.09 17.80 45.24
CA ARG A 11 15.42 18.02 45.81
C ARG A 11 15.51 19.32 46.60
N GLN A 12 14.89 20.39 46.13
CA GLN A 12 14.84 21.65 46.82
C GLN A 12 14.07 21.53 48.16
N SER A 13 12.90 20.90 48.16
CA SER A 13 12.12 20.65 49.37
C SER A 13 12.87 19.78 50.38
N LEU A 14 13.56 18.74 49.89
CA LEU A 14 14.41 17.87 50.69
C LEU A 14 15.54 18.63 51.37
N LEU A 15 16.23 19.49 50.61
CA LEU A 15 17.34 20.29 51.16
C LEU A 15 16.86 21.34 52.18
N LYS A 16 15.78 22.04 51.87
CA LYS A 16 15.14 22.98 52.84
C LYS A 16 14.73 22.28 54.15
N TYR A 17 14.17 21.08 54.04
CA TYR A 17 13.80 20.30 55.20
C TYR A 17 15.04 19.79 55.97
N ALA A 18 16.09 19.36 55.26
CA ALA A 18 17.33 18.93 55.88
C ALA A 18 18.08 20.05 56.61
N GLU A 19 17.96 21.27 56.11
CA GLU A 19 18.53 22.47 56.76
C GLU A 19 17.82 22.79 58.09
N LYS A 20 16.49 22.70 58.11
CA LYS A 20 15.66 23.02 59.27
C LYS A 20 15.70 21.92 60.36
N TYR A 21 15.66 20.64 59.99
CA TYR A 21 15.44 19.51 60.91
C TYR A 21 16.56 18.50 60.97
N GLY A 22 17.61 18.71 60.18
CA GLY A 22 18.78 17.85 60.12
C GLY A 22 18.63 16.74 59.07
N VAL A 23 19.81 16.28 58.61
CA VAL A 23 19.93 15.31 57.49
C VAL A 23 19.28 13.97 57.81
N THR A 24 19.44 13.46 59.05
CA THR A 24 18.85 12.17 59.45
C THR A 24 17.36 12.15 59.39
N LYS A 25 16.67 13.20 59.91
CA LYS A 25 15.22 13.35 59.87
C LYS A 25 14.71 13.51 58.44
N ALA A 26 15.45 14.26 57.59
CA ALA A 26 15.14 14.42 56.19
C ALA A 26 15.27 13.08 55.43
N ALA A 27 16.31 12.28 55.69
CA ALA A 27 16.45 11.00 55.07
C ALA A 27 15.30 10.03 55.35
N ILE A 28 14.82 10.00 56.58
CA ILE A 28 13.65 9.21 57.01
C ILE A 28 12.40 9.72 56.32
N LYS A 29 12.10 11.01 56.43
CA LYS A 29 10.86 11.61 55.91
C LYS A 29 10.72 11.45 54.39
N TYR A 30 11.79 11.63 53.64
CA TYR A 30 11.78 11.55 52.18
C TYR A 30 12.17 10.20 51.63
N ASN A 31 12.41 9.21 52.49
CA ASN A 31 12.85 7.84 52.16
C ASN A 31 14.04 7.83 51.21
N VAL A 32 15.10 8.56 51.56
CA VAL A 32 16.33 8.65 50.79
C VAL A 32 17.54 8.38 51.66
N ASN A 33 18.66 7.91 51.02
CA ASN A 33 19.89 7.75 51.75
C ASN A 33 20.51 9.12 52.13
N ARG A 34 21.11 9.21 53.33
CA ARG A 34 21.82 10.41 53.83
C ARG A 34 22.88 10.90 52.83
N GLN A 35 23.59 9.97 52.15
CA GLN A 35 24.56 10.35 51.12
C GLN A 35 23.92 11.06 49.91
N TYR A 36 22.70 10.73 49.55
CA TYR A 36 21.95 11.43 48.51
C TYR A 36 21.76 12.91 48.89
N ILE A 37 21.39 13.18 50.14
CA ILE A 37 21.21 14.56 50.66
C ILE A 37 22.54 15.32 50.63
N TYR A 38 23.64 14.73 51.16
CA TYR A 38 24.95 15.37 51.13
C TYR A 38 25.43 15.66 49.71
N ARG A 39 25.21 14.75 48.76
CA ARG A 39 25.58 14.97 47.38
C ARG A 39 24.84 16.18 46.77
N TRP A 40 23.55 16.34 47.02
CA TRP A 40 22.79 17.44 46.49
C TRP A 40 23.08 18.75 47.29
N LYS A 41 23.32 18.70 48.59
CA LYS A 41 23.75 19.85 49.40
C LYS A 41 25.06 20.45 48.86
N ARG A 42 26.05 19.64 48.51
CA ARG A 42 27.31 20.10 47.90
C ARG A 42 27.15 20.74 46.51
N ARG A 43 26.09 20.40 45.80
CA ARG A 43 25.82 20.91 44.44
C ARG A 43 24.90 22.12 44.44
N TYR A 44 24.14 22.33 45.48
CA TYR A 44 23.17 23.41 45.58
C TYR A 44 23.86 24.73 45.82
N ASN A 45 23.70 25.69 44.92
CA ASN A 45 24.26 27.05 45.01
C ASN A 45 23.19 28.12 45.25
N GLY A 46 21.97 27.73 45.69
CA GLY A 46 20.84 28.67 45.89
C GLY A 46 19.84 28.67 44.70
N ASP A 47 20.33 28.33 43.49
CA ASP A 47 19.48 28.24 42.30
C ASP A 47 18.94 26.84 42.13
N ILE A 48 17.65 26.71 41.87
CA ILE A 48 16.96 25.44 41.63
C ILE A 48 17.56 24.70 40.40
N GLN A 49 18.09 25.42 39.44
CA GLN A 49 18.73 24.81 38.25
C GLN A 49 19.97 23.98 38.58
N SER A 50 20.66 24.31 39.69
CA SER A 50 21.80 23.51 40.16
C SER A 50 21.38 22.11 40.61
N LEU A 51 20.13 21.88 40.88
CA LEU A 51 19.52 20.60 41.26
C LEU A 51 19.11 19.74 40.05
N ALA A 52 19.30 20.23 38.84
CA ALA A 52 19.03 19.47 37.62
C ALA A 52 19.98 18.26 37.47
N ASN A 53 19.48 17.21 36.81
CA ASN A 53 20.33 16.11 36.43
C ASN A 53 21.37 16.57 35.40
N LYS A 54 22.63 16.24 35.60
CA LYS A 54 23.65 16.43 34.55
C LYS A 54 23.42 15.40 33.45
N SER A 55 23.65 15.80 32.21
CA SER A 55 23.66 14.88 31.09
C SER A 55 24.71 13.78 31.31
N HIS A 56 24.33 12.53 31.08
CA HIS A 56 25.25 11.40 31.08
C HIS A 56 25.98 11.26 29.74
N ARG A 57 25.75 12.17 28.80
CA ARG A 57 26.39 12.13 27.48
C ARG A 57 27.88 12.44 27.63
N PRO A 58 28.75 11.60 27.03
CA PRO A 58 30.20 11.88 27.01
C PRO A 58 30.47 13.24 26.36
N HIS A 59 31.40 14.00 26.94
CA HIS A 59 31.83 15.29 26.37
C HIS A 59 32.56 15.10 25.04
N HIS A 60 33.30 14.00 24.90
CA HIS A 60 34.02 13.62 23.69
C HIS A 60 33.64 12.20 23.29
N HIS A 61 33.40 11.99 22.01
CA HIS A 61 33.12 10.67 21.44
C HIS A 61 34.25 10.31 20.46
N PRO A 62 34.91 9.14 20.57
CA PRO A 62 36.06 8.77 19.72
C PRO A 62 35.79 8.90 18.22
N ASN A 63 34.56 8.62 17.81
CA ASN A 63 34.14 8.68 16.43
C ASN A 63 33.50 10.03 16.02
N GLN A 64 33.62 11.07 16.84
CA GLN A 64 33.13 12.40 16.50
C GLN A 64 33.98 13.01 15.38
N HIS A 65 33.31 13.64 14.42
CA HIS A 65 34.01 14.38 13.36
C HIS A 65 34.79 15.55 13.97
N THR A 66 36.00 15.75 13.50
CA THR A 66 36.80 16.92 13.83
C THR A 66 36.28 18.17 13.15
N GLU A 67 36.61 19.35 13.65
CA GLU A 67 36.18 20.61 13.03
C GLU A 67 36.72 20.75 11.61
N ALA A 68 37.93 20.28 11.34
CA ALA A 68 38.50 20.26 9.98
C ALA A 68 37.68 19.36 9.04
N GLU A 69 37.24 18.18 9.50
CA GLU A 69 36.37 17.29 8.73
C GLU A 69 35.01 17.94 8.46
N LEU A 70 34.42 18.60 9.47
CA LEU A 70 33.12 19.30 9.33
C LEU A 70 33.24 20.45 8.33
N GLN A 71 34.28 21.24 8.39
CA GLN A 71 34.52 22.33 7.45
C GLN A 71 34.74 21.81 6.01
N LYS A 72 35.44 20.69 5.88
CA LYS A 72 35.64 20.00 4.60
C LYS A 72 34.31 19.55 4.00
N ILE A 73 33.46 18.90 4.79
CA ILE A 73 32.12 18.48 4.38
C ILE A 73 31.29 19.69 3.93
N LYS A 74 31.28 20.78 4.72
CA LYS A 74 30.56 22.03 4.42
C LYS A 74 31.00 22.64 3.08
N ASN A 75 32.31 22.71 2.85
CA ASN A 75 32.87 23.27 1.63
C ASN A 75 32.53 22.41 0.40
N PHE A 76 32.61 21.07 0.51
CA PHE A 76 32.22 20.15 -0.56
C PHE A 76 30.73 20.24 -0.86
N ARG A 77 29.86 20.33 0.16
CA ARG A 77 28.42 20.47 -0.01
C ARG A 77 28.05 21.80 -0.69
N ARG A 78 28.68 22.90 -0.29
CA ARG A 78 28.47 24.22 -0.91
C ARG A 78 28.77 24.21 -2.40
N ARG A 79 29.85 23.54 -2.83
CA ARG A 79 30.24 23.42 -4.24
C ARG A 79 29.40 22.41 -5.01
N ASN A 80 28.70 21.51 -4.32
CA ASN A 80 27.91 20.43 -4.90
C ASN A 80 26.52 20.29 -4.22
N PRO A 81 25.65 21.30 -4.29
CA PRO A 81 24.45 21.38 -3.46
C PRO A 81 23.43 20.25 -3.72
N ASN A 82 23.33 19.79 -4.95
CA ASN A 82 22.33 18.78 -5.37
C ASN A 82 22.91 17.37 -5.50
N THR A 83 24.20 17.19 -5.19
CA THR A 83 24.84 15.87 -5.32
C THR A 83 24.28 14.90 -4.26
N GLY A 84 23.88 13.71 -4.69
CA GLY A 84 23.41 12.64 -3.81
C GLY A 84 24.48 12.20 -2.83
N LEU A 85 24.05 11.60 -1.71
CA LEU A 85 24.92 11.22 -0.57
C LEU A 85 26.10 10.35 -0.99
N VAL A 86 25.88 9.32 -1.79
CA VAL A 86 26.92 8.36 -2.20
C VAL A 86 28.02 9.06 -3.02
N VAL A 87 27.60 9.83 -4.02
CA VAL A 87 28.55 10.55 -4.88
C VAL A 87 29.34 11.60 -4.10
N LEU A 88 28.68 12.31 -3.18
CA LEU A 88 29.35 13.27 -2.29
C LEU A 88 30.39 12.57 -1.41
N TRP A 89 30.02 11.42 -0.84
CA TRP A 89 30.94 10.60 -0.03
C TRP A 89 32.15 10.12 -0.83
N VAL A 90 31.94 9.63 -2.07
CA VAL A 90 33.04 9.22 -2.97
C VAL A 90 33.98 10.39 -3.28
N LYS A 91 33.45 11.57 -3.57
CA LYS A 91 34.24 12.78 -3.80
C LYS A 91 35.07 13.17 -2.56
N LEU A 92 34.46 13.13 -1.38
CA LEU A 92 35.13 13.38 -0.10
C LEU A 92 36.22 12.32 0.18
N ARG A 93 35.96 11.03 -0.09
CA ARG A 93 36.97 9.94 0.04
C ARG A 93 38.19 10.22 -0.82
N ARG A 94 38.00 10.62 -2.07
CA ARG A 94 39.12 10.98 -2.97
C ARG A 94 39.95 12.17 -2.48
N SER A 95 39.39 12.99 -1.58
CA SER A 95 40.12 14.11 -0.94
C SER A 95 40.62 13.77 0.47
N GLY A 96 40.70 12.48 0.87
CA GLY A 96 41.24 12.05 2.14
C GLY A 96 40.27 11.98 3.32
N TYR A 97 38.93 11.97 3.05
CA TYR A 97 37.93 11.74 4.10
C TYR A 97 37.83 10.24 4.40
N THR A 98 38.00 9.84 5.67
CA THR A 98 38.11 8.43 6.08
C THR A 98 36.84 7.85 6.69
N ARG A 99 35.90 8.69 7.14
CA ARG A 99 34.70 8.25 7.85
C ARG A 99 33.69 7.53 6.94
N SER A 100 32.82 6.74 7.56
CA SER A 100 31.78 5.98 6.87
C SER A 100 30.72 6.90 6.23
N ILE A 101 30.01 6.37 5.22
CA ILE A 101 28.89 7.05 4.59
C ILE A 101 27.76 7.35 5.59
N THR A 102 27.52 6.46 6.55
CA THR A 102 26.54 6.64 7.63
C THR A 102 26.93 7.81 8.55
N GLY A 103 28.24 7.95 8.84
CA GLY A 103 28.78 9.09 9.58
C GLY A 103 28.53 10.40 8.85
N LEU A 104 28.82 10.45 7.56
CA LEU A 104 28.55 11.60 6.70
C LEU A 104 27.04 11.96 6.67
N TYR A 105 26.19 10.96 6.49
CA TYR A 105 24.73 11.17 6.50
C TYR A 105 24.23 11.84 7.78
N ARG A 106 24.70 11.34 8.96
CA ARG A 106 24.34 11.91 10.27
C ARG A 106 24.78 13.36 10.42
N VAL A 107 25.97 13.70 9.92
CA VAL A 107 26.48 15.09 9.94
C VAL A 107 25.63 15.98 9.04
N LEU A 108 25.43 15.60 7.78
CA LEU A 108 24.63 16.38 6.82
C LEU A 108 23.20 16.61 7.32
N ARG A 109 22.58 15.57 7.91
CA ARG A 109 21.24 15.68 8.48
C ARG A 109 21.19 16.64 9.67
N ARG A 110 22.17 16.53 10.58
CA ARG A 110 22.26 17.41 11.77
C ARG A 110 22.47 18.87 11.39
N GLN A 111 23.24 19.13 10.34
CA GLN A 111 23.55 20.47 9.85
C GLN A 111 22.51 21.00 8.85
N GLY A 112 21.47 20.27 8.53
CA GLY A 112 20.47 20.67 7.52
C GLY A 112 21.03 20.74 6.09
N GLN A 113 22.16 20.04 5.82
CA GLN A 113 22.89 20.12 4.54
C GLN A 113 22.62 18.91 3.62
N MET A 114 21.44 18.33 3.70
CA MET A 114 21.01 17.30 2.75
C MET A 114 20.85 17.91 1.33
N ALA A 115 20.99 17.07 0.29
CA ALA A 115 20.76 17.53 -1.07
C ALA A 115 19.32 18.08 -1.22
N VAL A 116 19.23 19.27 -1.79
CA VAL A 116 17.93 19.86 -2.13
C VAL A 116 17.34 19.06 -3.29
N LYS A 117 16.19 18.49 -3.08
CA LYS A 117 15.39 17.83 -4.12
C LYS A 117 14.23 18.78 -4.45
N LEU A 118 14.04 19.06 -5.74
CA LEU A 118 12.79 19.67 -6.17
C LEU A 118 11.66 18.73 -5.78
N PRO A 119 10.61 19.23 -5.10
CA PRO A 119 9.47 18.42 -4.81
C PRO A 119 8.86 17.93 -6.12
N ASN A 120 8.75 16.62 -6.29
CA ASN A 120 7.93 16.09 -7.37
C ASN A 120 6.52 16.66 -7.20
N PRO A 121 5.90 17.14 -8.28
CA PRO A 121 4.51 17.59 -8.22
C PRO A 121 3.69 16.43 -7.59
N LYS A 122 2.99 16.73 -6.51
CA LYS A 122 2.14 15.73 -5.88
C LYS A 122 1.11 15.28 -6.89
N TYR A 123 1.14 14.01 -7.26
CA TYR A 123 0.06 13.43 -8.05
C TYR A 123 -1.24 13.56 -7.26
N ILE A 124 -2.15 14.37 -7.78
CA ILE A 124 -3.52 14.46 -7.25
C ILE A 124 -4.33 13.42 -8.00
N PRO A 125 -4.69 12.28 -7.37
CA PRO A 125 -5.50 11.29 -8.05
C PRO A 125 -6.85 11.89 -8.38
N LYS A 126 -7.29 11.74 -9.64
CA LYS A 126 -8.67 12.05 -10.00
C LYS A 126 -9.60 11.18 -9.15
N PRO A 127 -10.74 11.73 -8.68
CA PRO A 127 -11.72 10.95 -7.96
C PRO A 127 -12.10 9.70 -8.75
N TYR A 128 -12.14 8.55 -8.09
CA TYR A 128 -12.56 7.32 -8.73
C TYR A 128 -14.07 7.42 -9.05
N GLU A 129 -14.42 7.19 -10.31
CA GLU A 129 -15.80 7.14 -10.77
C GLU A 129 -16.47 5.92 -10.17
N LYS A 130 -17.42 6.12 -9.25
CA LYS A 130 -18.19 5.04 -8.64
C LYS A 130 -19.35 4.67 -9.57
N MET A 131 -19.53 3.37 -9.81
CA MET A 131 -20.68 2.87 -10.56
C MET A 131 -21.93 2.97 -9.70
N ARG A 132 -23.06 3.23 -10.32
CA ARG A 132 -24.35 3.53 -9.68
C ARG A 132 -25.29 2.33 -9.61
N PHE A 133 -25.13 1.39 -10.52
CA PHE A 133 -25.96 0.18 -10.64
C PHE A 133 -25.16 -1.01 -11.21
N PRO A 134 -25.64 -2.24 -11.03
CA PRO A 134 -25.00 -3.44 -11.56
C PRO A 134 -24.96 -3.41 -13.09
N GLY A 135 -23.83 -3.82 -13.68
CA GLY A 135 -23.65 -3.88 -15.13
C GLY A 135 -23.34 -2.54 -15.80
N GLU A 136 -23.34 -1.41 -15.07
CA GLU A 136 -22.91 -0.12 -15.62
C GLU A 136 -21.50 -0.21 -16.20
N ARG A 137 -20.60 -0.95 -15.52
CA ARG A 137 -19.26 -1.31 -16.03
C ARG A 137 -18.74 -2.60 -15.42
N VAL A 138 -18.40 -3.54 -16.30
CA VAL A 138 -17.77 -4.83 -15.95
C VAL A 138 -16.33 -4.80 -16.43
N GLN A 139 -15.37 -5.10 -15.54
CA GLN A 139 -13.96 -5.27 -15.91
C GLN A 139 -13.72 -6.72 -16.31
N ILE A 140 -13.03 -6.92 -17.43
CA ILE A 140 -12.60 -8.25 -17.91
C ILE A 140 -11.07 -8.28 -18.00
N ASP A 141 -10.49 -9.42 -17.64
CA ASP A 141 -9.07 -9.67 -17.72
C ASP A 141 -8.79 -11.18 -17.79
N VAL A 142 -7.64 -11.55 -18.35
CA VAL A 142 -7.20 -12.94 -18.46
C VAL A 142 -5.99 -13.18 -17.58
N LYS A 143 -6.05 -14.25 -16.83
CA LYS A 143 -4.96 -14.69 -15.96
C LYS A 143 -4.40 -16.02 -16.42
N PHE A 144 -3.08 -16.08 -16.55
CA PHE A 144 -2.36 -17.35 -16.71
C PHE A 144 -2.43 -18.15 -15.39
N VAL A 145 -2.82 -19.41 -15.48
CA VAL A 145 -2.75 -20.33 -14.35
C VAL A 145 -1.29 -20.61 -14.03
N PRO A 146 -0.85 -20.52 -12.78
CA PRO A 146 0.55 -20.80 -12.43
C PRO A 146 0.93 -22.25 -12.81
N GLU A 147 2.01 -22.42 -13.52
CA GLU A 147 2.52 -23.74 -13.98
C GLU A 147 2.67 -24.74 -12.83
N ALA A 148 3.12 -24.25 -11.68
CA ALA A 148 3.25 -25.08 -10.47
C ALA A 148 1.92 -25.68 -9.96
N CYS A 149 0.77 -25.19 -10.44
CA CYS A 149 -0.54 -25.73 -10.09
C CYS A 149 -1.00 -26.82 -11.07
N ILE A 150 -0.40 -26.94 -12.25
CA ILE A 150 -0.76 -27.91 -13.29
C ILE A 150 0.18 -29.11 -13.13
N VAL A 151 -0.36 -30.27 -12.80
CA VAL A 151 0.41 -31.45 -12.38
C VAL A 151 -0.12 -32.73 -13.04
N GLY A 152 0.60 -33.84 -12.89
CA GLY A 152 0.23 -35.13 -13.48
C GLY A 152 0.33 -35.10 -15.02
N ASP A 153 -0.64 -35.68 -15.70
CA ASP A 153 -0.66 -35.80 -17.17
C ASP A 153 -0.84 -34.43 -17.84
N ALA A 154 -1.37 -33.44 -17.16
CA ALA A 154 -1.52 -32.08 -17.66
C ALA A 154 -0.23 -31.23 -17.48
N ALA A 155 0.82 -31.75 -16.85
CA ALA A 155 2.03 -30.98 -16.60
C ALA A 155 2.65 -30.48 -17.91
N GLY A 156 2.90 -29.15 -17.98
CA GLY A 156 3.40 -28.49 -19.20
C GLY A 156 2.30 -27.88 -20.08
N GLU A 157 1.02 -28.21 -19.84
CA GLU A 157 -0.08 -27.52 -20.50
C GLU A 157 -0.25 -26.10 -19.99
N LYS A 158 -0.93 -25.25 -20.77
CA LYS A 158 -1.25 -23.87 -20.40
C LYS A 158 -2.74 -23.72 -20.24
N PHE A 159 -3.16 -23.29 -19.05
CA PHE A 159 -4.56 -22.97 -18.76
C PHE A 159 -4.72 -21.49 -18.48
N TYR A 160 -5.87 -20.96 -18.85
CA TYR A 160 -6.19 -19.55 -18.74
C TYR A 160 -7.49 -19.38 -17.95
N GLN A 161 -7.47 -18.47 -16.98
CA GLN A 161 -8.64 -18.05 -16.25
C GLN A 161 -9.13 -16.71 -16.83
N TYR A 162 -10.26 -16.72 -17.48
CA TYR A 162 -10.98 -15.53 -17.87
C TYR A 162 -11.83 -15.05 -16.69
N THR A 163 -11.78 -13.77 -16.41
CA THR A 163 -12.41 -13.17 -15.23
C THR A 163 -13.20 -11.93 -15.63
N ALA A 164 -14.48 -11.90 -15.29
CA ALA A 164 -15.27 -10.68 -15.32
C ALA A 164 -15.66 -10.29 -13.88
N ILE A 165 -15.60 -9.00 -13.56
CA ILE A 165 -16.05 -8.46 -12.28
C ILE A 165 -16.90 -7.21 -12.49
N ASP A 166 -18.11 -7.20 -11.97
CA ASP A 166 -18.94 -6.00 -11.94
C ASP A 166 -18.39 -4.97 -10.95
N GLU A 167 -18.21 -3.75 -11.41
CA GLU A 167 -17.62 -2.70 -10.58
C GLU A 167 -18.52 -2.20 -9.44
N PHE A 168 -19.83 -2.36 -9.57
CA PHE A 168 -20.79 -1.97 -8.55
C PHE A 168 -20.91 -3.04 -7.45
N SER A 169 -21.38 -4.23 -7.83
CA SER A 169 -21.72 -5.31 -6.91
C SER A 169 -20.56 -6.23 -6.53
N ARG A 170 -19.43 -6.14 -7.25
CA ARG A 170 -18.31 -7.10 -7.15
C ARG A 170 -18.65 -8.51 -7.56
N TRP A 171 -19.81 -8.74 -8.15
CA TRP A 171 -20.16 -10.04 -8.72
C TRP A 171 -19.13 -10.46 -9.75
N ARG A 172 -18.73 -11.73 -9.71
CA ARG A 172 -17.72 -12.29 -10.60
C ARG A 172 -18.26 -13.42 -11.42
N TYR A 173 -17.75 -13.51 -12.65
CA TYR A 173 -17.86 -14.67 -13.51
C TYR A 173 -16.46 -15.15 -13.87
N LEU A 174 -16.20 -16.44 -13.71
CA LEU A 174 -14.93 -17.08 -14.01
C LEU A 174 -15.16 -18.24 -14.95
N GLU A 175 -14.30 -18.36 -15.95
CA GLU A 175 -14.31 -19.47 -16.89
C GLU A 175 -12.89 -19.89 -17.28
N ALA A 176 -12.69 -21.20 -17.52
CA ALA A 176 -11.42 -21.80 -17.89
C ALA A 176 -11.33 -21.96 -19.40
N PHE A 177 -10.17 -21.67 -19.98
CA PHE A 177 -9.85 -21.90 -21.39
C PHE A 177 -8.44 -22.48 -21.53
N GLN A 178 -8.21 -23.23 -22.63
CA GLN A 178 -6.88 -23.72 -23.02
C GLN A 178 -6.20 -22.77 -23.99
N GLU A 179 -6.89 -21.76 -24.50
CA GLU A 179 -6.37 -20.78 -25.43
C GLU A 179 -6.52 -19.34 -24.92
N HIS A 180 -5.51 -18.55 -25.24
CA HIS A 180 -5.50 -17.11 -25.01
C HIS A 180 -5.67 -16.41 -26.38
N SER A 181 -6.92 -16.33 -26.84
CA SER A 181 -7.25 -15.85 -28.18
C SER A 181 -8.47 -14.93 -28.16
N THR A 182 -8.65 -14.16 -29.23
CA THR A 182 -9.86 -13.34 -29.41
C THR A 182 -11.12 -14.20 -29.56
N TYR A 183 -10.98 -15.45 -30.04
CA TYR A 183 -12.09 -16.39 -30.10
C TYR A 183 -12.55 -16.80 -28.70
N SER A 184 -11.62 -17.21 -27.85
CA SER A 184 -11.91 -17.54 -26.45
C SER A 184 -12.50 -16.33 -25.69
N SER A 185 -12.01 -15.12 -25.96
CA SER A 185 -12.56 -13.89 -25.37
C SER A 185 -14.01 -13.63 -25.82
N ALA A 186 -14.31 -13.85 -27.11
CA ALA A 186 -15.67 -13.69 -27.64
C ALA A 186 -16.62 -14.74 -27.06
N GLN A 187 -16.20 -16.00 -26.95
CA GLN A 187 -16.97 -17.07 -26.33
C GLN A 187 -17.22 -16.79 -24.85
N PHE A 188 -16.21 -16.35 -24.11
CA PHE A 188 -16.33 -15.93 -22.73
C PHE A 188 -17.36 -14.81 -22.56
N LEU A 189 -17.36 -13.80 -23.46
CA LEU A 189 -18.35 -12.71 -23.44
C LEU A 189 -19.77 -13.23 -23.62
N GLU A 190 -19.97 -14.14 -24.54
CA GLU A 190 -21.33 -14.73 -24.80
C GLU A 190 -21.82 -15.50 -23.55
N HIS A 191 -20.93 -16.26 -22.91
CA HIS A 191 -21.28 -16.97 -21.68
C HIS A 191 -21.49 -16.01 -20.50
N LEU A 192 -20.70 -14.96 -20.40
CA LEU A 192 -20.84 -13.91 -19.38
C LEU A 192 -22.20 -13.21 -19.49
N ILE A 193 -22.63 -12.84 -20.72
CA ILE A 193 -23.90 -12.17 -20.95
C ILE A 193 -25.07 -13.07 -20.51
N LYS A 194 -25.01 -14.38 -20.79
CA LYS A 194 -26.02 -15.35 -20.36
C LYS A 194 -26.03 -15.60 -18.85
N ALA A 195 -24.88 -15.56 -18.20
CA ALA A 195 -24.74 -15.86 -16.78
C ALA A 195 -24.98 -14.64 -15.87
N ALA A 196 -24.83 -13.42 -16.38
CA ALA A 196 -24.96 -12.20 -15.59
C ALA A 196 -26.41 -11.98 -15.14
N PRO A 197 -26.66 -11.74 -13.82
CA PRO A 197 -28.01 -11.47 -13.32
C PRO A 197 -28.46 -10.01 -13.55
N PHE A 198 -27.80 -9.29 -14.44
CA PHE A 198 -28.07 -7.90 -14.81
C PHE A 198 -27.62 -7.63 -16.25
N LYS A 199 -28.17 -6.58 -16.85
CA LYS A 199 -27.78 -6.13 -18.19
C LYS A 199 -26.38 -5.44 -18.12
N ILE A 200 -25.47 -5.87 -18.97
CA ILE A 200 -24.15 -5.27 -19.10
C ILE A 200 -24.20 -4.12 -20.11
N LEU A 201 -23.83 -2.91 -19.71
CA LEU A 201 -23.79 -1.72 -20.55
C LEU A 201 -22.39 -1.36 -21.05
N CYS A 202 -21.37 -1.69 -20.28
CA CYS A 202 -19.99 -1.37 -20.63
C CYS A 202 -19.06 -2.49 -20.13
N VAL A 203 -18.20 -2.95 -21.02
CA VAL A 203 -17.09 -3.83 -20.71
C VAL A 203 -15.80 -3.04 -20.79
N GLN A 204 -14.98 -3.15 -19.74
CA GLN A 204 -13.66 -2.54 -19.69
C GLN A 204 -12.57 -3.61 -19.68
N THR A 205 -11.62 -3.50 -20.61
CA THR A 205 -10.46 -4.40 -20.72
C THR A 205 -9.16 -3.60 -20.76
N ASP A 206 -8.06 -4.27 -20.66
CA ASP A 206 -6.77 -3.73 -21.10
C ASP A 206 -6.66 -3.74 -22.65
N ASN A 207 -5.45 -3.47 -23.17
CA ASN A 207 -5.21 -3.44 -24.61
C ASN A 207 -4.58 -4.76 -25.10
N GLY A 208 -4.85 -5.88 -24.44
CA GLY A 208 -4.41 -7.20 -24.86
C GLY A 208 -4.93 -7.57 -26.24
N THR A 209 -4.14 -8.33 -27.00
CA THR A 209 -4.48 -8.74 -28.38
C THR A 209 -5.68 -9.68 -28.45
N GLU A 210 -6.02 -10.32 -27.35
CA GLU A 210 -7.22 -11.13 -27.14
C GLU A 210 -8.50 -10.30 -27.12
N PHE A 211 -8.41 -9.00 -26.79
CA PHE A 211 -9.55 -8.10 -26.72
C PHE A 211 -9.58 -7.10 -27.88
N THR A 212 -8.42 -6.57 -28.31
CA THR A 212 -8.36 -5.52 -29.32
C THR A 212 -7.11 -5.59 -30.17
N LYS A 213 -7.22 -5.17 -31.42
CA LYS A 213 -6.09 -5.03 -32.34
C LYS A 213 -5.50 -3.62 -32.38
N ARG A 214 -6.00 -2.71 -31.54
CA ARG A 214 -5.67 -1.29 -31.59
C ARG A 214 -4.17 -0.96 -31.53
N LEU A 215 -3.37 -1.76 -30.83
CA LEU A 215 -1.93 -1.54 -30.69
C LEU A 215 -1.11 -2.34 -31.73
N LEU A 216 -1.73 -3.13 -32.58
CA LEU A 216 -1.03 -3.82 -33.65
C LEU A 216 -0.75 -2.85 -34.80
N PRO A 217 0.41 -2.98 -35.49
CA PRO A 217 0.73 -2.16 -36.67
C PRO A 217 -0.23 -2.50 -37.83
N GLY A 218 -0.65 -1.47 -38.56
CA GLY A 218 -1.56 -1.58 -39.70
C GLY A 218 -3.04 -1.32 -39.35
N ASP A 219 -3.89 -1.25 -40.37
CA ASP A 219 -5.35 -1.16 -40.21
C ASP A 219 -5.92 -2.58 -40.11
N ASN A 220 -6.07 -3.06 -38.90
CA ASN A 220 -6.45 -4.45 -38.63
C ASN A 220 -7.98 -4.65 -38.46
N GLY A 221 -8.78 -3.58 -38.53
CA GLY A 221 -10.20 -3.63 -38.22
C GLY A 221 -10.51 -4.09 -36.78
N PRO A 222 -11.78 -4.27 -36.41
CA PRO A 222 -12.19 -4.73 -35.08
C PRO A 222 -11.75 -6.20 -34.84
N SER A 223 -11.48 -6.54 -33.60
CA SER A 223 -11.29 -7.94 -33.19
C SER A 223 -12.64 -8.65 -33.14
N LEU A 224 -12.63 -10.00 -33.12
CA LEU A 224 -13.87 -10.77 -32.95
C LEU A 224 -14.58 -10.41 -31.64
N PHE A 225 -13.83 -10.17 -30.58
CA PHE A 225 -14.36 -9.72 -29.29
C PHE A 225 -15.07 -8.36 -29.42
N GLU A 226 -14.46 -7.38 -30.09
CA GLU A 226 -15.06 -6.05 -30.34
C GLU A 226 -16.31 -6.16 -31.19
N THR A 227 -16.31 -6.99 -32.23
CA THR A 227 -17.51 -7.25 -33.07
C THR A 227 -18.65 -7.86 -32.25
N ARG A 228 -18.36 -8.79 -31.34
CA ARG A 228 -19.40 -9.37 -30.45
C ARG A 228 -19.95 -8.36 -29.45
N LEU A 229 -19.11 -7.46 -28.91
CA LEU A 229 -19.58 -6.37 -28.05
C LEU A 229 -20.54 -5.42 -28.79
N GLU A 230 -20.18 -5.06 -30.02
CA GLU A 230 -21.04 -4.21 -30.88
C GLU A 230 -22.37 -4.88 -31.18
N GLN A 231 -22.38 -6.16 -31.59
CA GLN A 231 -23.58 -6.94 -31.82
C GLN A 231 -24.49 -7.03 -30.58
N ALA A 232 -23.90 -7.10 -29.40
CA ALA A 232 -24.62 -7.12 -28.13
C ALA A 232 -25.04 -5.72 -27.63
N GLY A 233 -24.67 -4.65 -28.32
CA GLY A 233 -24.95 -3.27 -27.90
C GLY A 233 -24.19 -2.87 -26.61
N ILE A 234 -23.03 -3.47 -26.35
CA ILE A 234 -22.23 -3.24 -25.17
C ILE A 234 -21.07 -2.33 -25.55
N ARG A 235 -20.89 -1.23 -24.82
CA ARG A 235 -19.79 -0.31 -25.04
C ARG A 235 -18.46 -0.94 -24.60
N HIS A 236 -17.46 -0.94 -25.48
CA HIS A 236 -16.09 -1.28 -25.11
C HIS A 236 -15.32 -0.08 -24.59
N LYS A 237 -14.69 -0.21 -23.42
CA LYS A 237 -13.82 0.81 -22.81
C LYS A 237 -12.43 0.22 -22.62
N LEU A 238 -11.49 0.66 -23.43
CA LEU A 238 -10.09 0.32 -23.26
C LEU A 238 -9.44 1.21 -22.18
N ILE A 239 -8.61 0.62 -21.32
CA ILE A 239 -7.79 1.41 -20.42
C ILE A 239 -6.70 2.15 -21.20
N ARG A 240 -6.21 3.25 -20.65
CA ARG A 240 -5.07 3.95 -21.24
C ARG A 240 -3.83 3.04 -21.16
N PRO A 241 -3.02 2.98 -22.23
CA PRO A 241 -1.76 2.25 -22.18
C PRO A 241 -0.93 2.65 -20.96
N TYR A 242 -0.23 1.69 -20.36
CA TYR A 242 0.62 1.86 -19.17
C TYR A 242 -0.11 2.42 -17.92
N THR A 243 -1.45 2.24 -17.85
CA THR A 243 -2.24 2.70 -16.69
C THR A 243 -3.03 1.54 -16.06
N PRO A 244 -2.35 0.55 -15.44
CA PRO A 244 -3.01 -0.65 -14.89
C PRO A 244 -4.03 -0.34 -13.80
N ARG A 245 -3.91 0.78 -13.11
CA ARG A 245 -4.85 1.20 -12.04
C ARG A 245 -6.32 1.24 -12.47
N HIS A 246 -6.58 1.37 -13.76
CA HIS A 246 -7.96 1.40 -14.27
C HIS A 246 -8.64 0.02 -14.21
N ASN A 247 -7.87 -1.08 -14.30
CA ASN A 247 -8.38 -2.46 -14.18
C ASN A 247 -8.21 -3.05 -12.76
N GLY A 248 -7.97 -2.19 -11.78
CA GLY A 248 -7.55 -2.56 -10.44
C GLY A 248 -8.51 -3.45 -9.64
N LYS A 249 -9.80 -3.58 -10.03
CA LYS A 249 -10.74 -4.49 -9.34
C LYS A 249 -10.51 -5.93 -9.78
N VAL A 250 -10.37 -6.16 -11.08
CA VAL A 250 -10.08 -7.50 -11.60
C VAL A 250 -8.66 -7.93 -11.20
N GLU A 251 -7.65 -7.06 -11.29
CA GLU A 251 -6.29 -7.35 -10.84
C GLU A 251 -6.24 -7.72 -9.34
N ARG A 252 -6.94 -6.97 -8.49
CA ARG A 252 -7.05 -7.30 -7.07
C ARG A 252 -7.74 -8.64 -6.86
N SER A 253 -8.70 -9.01 -7.68
CA SER A 253 -9.36 -10.30 -7.61
C SER A 253 -8.41 -11.44 -7.99
N HIS A 254 -7.57 -11.26 -9.01
CA HIS A 254 -6.53 -12.21 -9.40
C HIS A 254 -5.49 -12.40 -8.29
N ARG A 255 -5.11 -11.34 -7.59
CA ARG A 255 -4.23 -11.44 -6.42
C ARG A 255 -4.87 -12.30 -5.32
N LYS A 256 -6.17 -12.14 -5.07
CA LYS A 256 -6.91 -12.97 -4.12
C LYS A 256 -7.05 -14.43 -4.58
N ASP A 257 -7.13 -14.67 -5.87
CA ASP A 257 -7.09 -16.03 -6.39
C ASP A 257 -5.72 -16.67 -6.18
N ASN A 258 -4.61 -15.92 -6.34
CA ASN A 258 -3.29 -16.42 -5.98
C ASN A 258 -3.19 -16.82 -4.50
N GLU A 259 -3.70 -15.96 -3.59
CA GLU A 259 -3.63 -16.17 -2.15
C GLU A 259 -4.53 -17.34 -1.66
N TYR A 260 -5.74 -17.47 -2.17
CA TYR A 260 -6.78 -18.35 -1.61
C TYR A 260 -7.17 -19.53 -2.49
N PHE A 261 -6.71 -19.59 -3.72
CA PHE A 261 -7.04 -20.66 -4.64
C PHE A 261 -5.77 -21.33 -5.17
N TYR A 262 -4.97 -20.65 -5.95
CA TYR A 262 -3.78 -21.22 -6.56
C TYR A 262 -2.71 -21.67 -5.54
N ALA A 263 -2.61 -21.02 -4.38
CA ALA A 263 -1.63 -21.40 -3.35
C ALA A 263 -1.85 -22.83 -2.78
N SER A 264 -3.07 -23.35 -2.86
CA SER A 264 -3.43 -24.65 -2.23
C SER A 264 -4.05 -25.67 -3.17
N HIS A 265 -4.30 -25.32 -4.45
CA HIS A 265 -4.95 -26.20 -5.41
C HIS A 265 -3.98 -26.71 -6.47
N LYS A 266 -4.21 -27.93 -6.93
CA LYS A 266 -3.51 -28.59 -8.03
C LYS A 266 -4.54 -29.09 -9.04
N PHE A 267 -4.18 -29.06 -10.31
CA PHE A 267 -5.05 -29.42 -11.43
C PHE A 267 -4.39 -30.55 -12.22
N TYR A 268 -5.06 -31.68 -12.29
CA TYR A 268 -4.58 -32.88 -12.95
C TYR A 268 -5.06 -33.00 -14.41
N SER A 269 -6.06 -32.18 -14.78
CA SER A 269 -6.56 -32.05 -16.15
C SER A 269 -7.23 -30.68 -16.33
N PHE A 270 -7.51 -30.32 -17.60
CA PHE A 270 -8.28 -29.10 -17.90
C PHE A 270 -9.69 -29.16 -17.30
N GLU A 271 -10.36 -30.32 -17.35
CA GLU A 271 -11.70 -30.48 -16.79
C GLU A 271 -11.71 -30.37 -15.26
N ASP A 272 -10.68 -30.90 -14.59
CA ASP A 272 -10.47 -30.71 -13.16
C ASP A 272 -10.30 -29.23 -12.80
N PHE A 273 -9.45 -28.50 -13.57
CA PHE A 273 -9.31 -27.04 -13.37
C PHE A 273 -10.65 -26.30 -13.54
N LYS A 274 -11.40 -26.59 -14.60
CA LYS A 274 -12.69 -26.00 -14.89
C LYS A 274 -13.70 -26.22 -13.76
N ASN A 275 -13.77 -27.44 -13.23
CA ASN A 275 -14.65 -27.79 -12.11
C ASN A 275 -14.26 -27.07 -10.82
N GLN A 276 -12.98 -27.05 -10.47
CA GLN A 276 -12.47 -26.35 -9.30
C GLN A 276 -12.69 -24.83 -9.42
N LEU A 277 -12.47 -24.25 -10.62
CA LEU A 277 -12.68 -22.83 -10.88
C LEU A 277 -14.16 -22.43 -10.75
N ALA A 278 -15.08 -23.29 -11.21
CA ALA A 278 -16.52 -23.07 -11.05
C ALA A 278 -16.93 -23.05 -9.56
N VAL A 279 -16.36 -23.95 -8.75
CA VAL A 279 -16.56 -23.92 -7.29
C VAL A 279 -16.01 -22.64 -6.69
N ARG A 280 -14.81 -22.22 -7.10
CA ARG A 280 -14.19 -20.97 -6.67
C ARG A 280 -15.07 -19.75 -6.99
N CYS A 281 -15.65 -19.69 -8.17
CA CYS A 281 -16.57 -18.64 -8.59
C CYS A 281 -17.80 -18.55 -7.68
N ARG A 282 -18.46 -19.69 -7.44
CA ARG A 282 -19.62 -19.76 -6.54
C ARG A 282 -19.30 -19.32 -5.11
N ASN A 283 -18.18 -19.79 -4.59
CA ASN A 283 -17.73 -19.46 -3.23
C ASN A 283 -17.42 -17.96 -3.11
N TYR A 284 -16.74 -17.36 -4.11
CA TYR A 284 -16.47 -15.93 -4.11
C TYR A 284 -17.76 -15.10 -4.07
N ASN A 285 -18.72 -15.43 -4.90
CA ASN A 285 -19.97 -14.67 -4.99
C ASN A 285 -20.87 -14.79 -3.75
N ARG A 286 -20.57 -15.75 -2.86
CA ARG A 286 -21.25 -15.94 -1.56
C ARG A 286 -20.41 -15.49 -0.38
N PHE A 287 -19.16 -15.03 -0.62
CA PHE A 287 -18.26 -14.62 0.45
C PHE A 287 -18.50 -13.15 0.81
N PRO A 288 -18.67 -12.82 2.13
CA PRO A 288 -18.89 -11.45 2.57
C PRO A 288 -17.62 -10.61 2.36
N ILE A 289 -17.75 -9.43 1.74
CA ILE A 289 -16.65 -8.54 1.47
C ILE A 289 -16.84 -7.15 2.07
N ARG A 290 -15.80 -6.61 2.69
CA ARG A 290 -15.84 -5.33 3.39
C ARG A 290 -16.36 -4.15 2.55
N PRO A 291 -15.96 -3.96 1.27
CA PRO A 291 -16.47 -2.88 0.43
C PRO A 291 -17.99 -2.86 0.21
N LEU A 292 -18.67 -3.99 0.41
CA LEU A 292 -20.12 -4.12 0.31
C LEU A 292 -20.82 -4.11 1.69
N GLY A 293 -20.16 -3.57 2.73
CA GLY A 293 -20.69 -3.58 4.09
C GLY A 293 -20.80 -4.98 4.68
N TRP A 294 -19.90 -5.88 4.34
CA TRP A 294 -19.87 -7.30 4.73
C TRP A 294 -20.99 -8.17 4.13
N LEU A 295 -21.69 -7.66 3.12
CA LEU A 295 -22.56 -8.50 2.27
C LEU A 295 -21.68 -9.22 1.23
N SER A 296 -22.13 -10.39 0.81
CA SER A 296 -21.60 -11.05 -0.38
C SER A 296 -22.09 -10.36 -1.66
N PRO A 297 -21.44 -10.55 -2.82
CA PRO A 297 -21.91 -10.02 -4.09
C PRO A 297 -23.36 -10.38 -4.40
N ILE A 298 -23.79 -11.61 -4.13
CA ILE A 298 -25.18 -12.06 -4.37
C ILE A 298 -26.15 -11.34 -3.43
N GLU A 299 -25.85 -11.26 -2.14
CA GLU A 299 -26.70 -10.54 -1.18
C GLU A 299 -26.81 -9.06 -1.50
N TYR A 300 -25.70 -8.45 -1.94
CA TYR A 300 -25.69 -7.05 -2.33
C TYR A 300 -26.56 -6.78 -3.57
N LEU A 301 -26.52 -7.69 -4.58
CA LEU A 301 -27.40 -7.64 -5.74
C LEU A 301 -28.87 -7.81 -5.35
N ALA A 302 -29.19 -8.79 -4.52
CA ALA A 302 -30.55 -9.03 -4.04
C ALA A 302 -31.12 -7.81 -3.32
N LYS A 303 -30.33 -7.21 -2.42
CA LYS A 303 -30.71 -5.97 -1.73
C LYS A 303 -30.98 -4.84 -2.71
N TYR A 304 -30.09 -4.61 -3.69
CA TYR A 304 -30.27 -3.56 -4.70
C TYR A 304 -31.57 -3.75 -5.51
N THR A 305 -31.87 -4.97 -5.90
CA THR A 305 -33.08 -5.28 -6.66
C THR A 305 -34.35 -5.00 -5.83
N THR A 306 -34.34 -5.36 -4.55
CA THR A 306 -35.47 -5.09 -3.64
C THR A 306 -35.66 -3.58 -3.42
N ASP A 307 -34.58 -2.85 -3.14
CA ASP A 307 -34.63 -1.39 -2.93
C ASP A 307 -35.14 -0.66 -4.19
N THR A 308 -34.75 -1.13 -5.38
CA THR A 308 -35.21 -0.52 -6.67
C THR A 308 -36.66 -0.83 -6.99
N SER A 309 -37.15 -2.02 -6.67
CA SER A 309 -38.56 -2.39 -6.84
C SER A 309 -39.47 -1.59 -5.91
N LEU A 310 -39.05 -1.36 -4.68
CA LEU A 310 -39.77 -0.50 -3.72
C LEU A 310 -39.81 0.96 -4.18
N ALA A 311 -38.70 1.50 -4.70
CA ALA A 311 -38.66 2.87 -5.24
C ALA A 311 -39.54 3.04 -6.49
N GLY A 312 -39.60 2.03 -7.36
CA GLY A 312 -40.52 2.02 -8.54
C GLY A 312 -41.99 1.97 -8.17
N SER A 313 -42.36 1.33 -7.07
CA SER A 313 -43.76 1.27 -6.60
C SER A 313 -44.25 2.59 -6.01
N VAL A 314 -43.34 3.45 -5.49
CA VAL A 314 -43.67 4.77 -4.92
C VAL A 314 -43.93 5.80 -6.05
N THR A 315 -43.29 5.67 -7.21
CA THR A 315 -43.44 6.60 -8.34
C THR A 315 -44.75 6.43 -9.11
N HIS A 316 -45.48 5.34 -8.87
CA HIS A 316 -46.82 5.12 -9.45
C HIS A 316 -47.98 5.58 -8.53
N LEU A 317 -47.66 6.14 -7.35
CA LEU A 317 -48.67 6.64 -6.38
C LEU A 317 -48.58 8.16 -6.17
N LEU A 318 -47.86 8.89 -7.01
CA LEU A 318 -47.89 10.35 -7.13
C LEU A 318 -48.18 10.74 -8.58
#